data_a24a104854555faa6fff32fa356fd3a2
#
_entry.id   a24a104854555faa6fff32fa356fd3a2
#
_cell.length_a   1.000
_cell.length_b   1.000
_cell.length_c   1.000
_cell.angle_alpha   90.00
_cell.angle_beta   90.00
_cell.angle_gamma   90.00
#
_symmetry.space_group_name_H-M   'P 1'
#
loop_
_entity.id
_entity.type
_entity.pdbx_description
1 polymer ?
#
loop_
_entity_poly.entity_id
_entity_poly.type
_entity_poly.pdbx_seq_one_letter_code
_entity_poly.pdbx_strand_id
1 'polypeptide(L)'
;HGGGRIAVVSSIAGTRGLGVAAAYSASKRFQNTYIDSLAQLARMQGSKIRFTDIRPGFVATALLRNADYPMLMRPEKVAETLFRALECGKRRIVIDHRYALLVRLWRLIPQGVWERLPIRSRA
;
A
#
# COMPACT_ATOMS: atom_id res chain seq x y z
N HIS A 1 19.89 20.23 -5.91
CA HIS A 1 19.49 19.17 -6.85
C HIS A 1 18.30 19.60 -7.69
N GLY A 2 18.26 19.17 -8.97
CA GLY A 2 17.18 19.48 -9.93
C GLY A 2 15.86 18.74 -9.70
N GLY A 3 15.72 17.99 -8.61
CA GLY A 3 14.54 17.19 -8.27
C GLY A 3 14.89 15.72 -8.07
N GLY A 4 13.89 14.92 -7.83
CA GLY A 4 14.07 13.48 -7.60
C GLY A 4 12.75 12.77 -7.38
N ARG A 5 12.81 11.44 -7.26
CA ARG A 5 11.65 10.59 -6.97
C ARG A 5 11.92 9.77 -5.72
N ILE A 6 10.97 9.79 -4.81
CA ILE A 6 11.01 9.03 -3.57
C ILE A 6 9.81 8.07 -3.59
N ALA A 7 10.11 6.79 -3.51
CA ALA A 7 9.09 5.75 -3.38
C ALA A 7 9.09 5.19 -1.96
N VAL A 8 7.90 5.01 -1.43
CA VAL A 8 7.69 4.31 -0.16
C VAL A 8 6.83 3.08 -0.42
N VAL A 9 7.33 1.93 0.01
CA VAL A 9 6.58 0.68 -0.06
C VAL A 9 5.77 0.54 1.23
N SER A 10 4.50 0.89 1.15
CA SER A 10 3.56 0.72 2.25
C SER A 10 2.81 -0.62 2.14
N SER A 11 1.51 -0.63 2.16
CA SER A 11 0.68 -1.83 1.97
C SER A 11 -0.77 -1.44 1.77
N ILE A 12 -1.55 -2.32 1.16
CA ILE A 12 -3.02 -2.24 1.21
C ILE A 12 -3.56 -2.32 2.64
N ALA A 13 -2.82 -2.96 3.55
CA ALA A 13 -3.18 -3.05 4.97
C ALA A 13 -3.27 -1.69 5.68
N GLY A 14 -2.65 -0.64 5.13
CA GLY A 14 -2.77 0.73 5.62
C GLY A 14 -4.05 1.43 5.16
N THR A 15 -4.80 0.86 4.24
CA THR A 15 -6.02 1.49 3.71
C THR A 15 -7.21 1.35 4.65
N ARG A 16 -7.19 0.36 5.54
CA ARG A 16 -8.21 0.11 6.55
C ARG A 16 -7.64 -0.66 7.74
N GLY A 17 -8.21 -0.49 8.93
CA GLY A 17 -7.79 -1.23 10.12
C GLY A 17 -8.10 -2.73 10.00
N LEU A 18 -7.10 -3.57 10.27
CA LEU A 18 -7.19 -5.03 10.23
C LEU A 18 -6.93 -5.58 11.63
N GLY A 19 -7.96 -6.16 12.27
CA GLY A 19 -7.87 -6.69 13.63
C GLY A 19 -6.82 -7.79 13.80
N VAL A 20 -6.64 -8.62 12.78
CA VAL A 20 -5.63 -9.71 12.75
C VAL A 20 -4.19 -9.22 12.69
N ALA A 21 -3.98 -7.95 12.34
CA ALA A 21 -2.67 -7.34 12.19
C ALA A 21 -2.73 -5.85 12.57
N ALA A 22 -3.28 -5.53 13.73
CA ALA A 22 -3.61 -4.15 14.13
C ALA A 22 -2.39 -3.23 14.12
N ALA A 23 -1.28 -3.64 14.73
CA ALA A 23 -0.05 -2.85 14.75
C ALA A 23 0.54 -2.65 13.36
N TYR A 24 0.56 -3.71 12.54
CA TYR A 24 1.02 -3.63 11.16
C TYR A 24 0.14 -2.69 10.33
N SER A 25 -1.18 -2.85 10.41
CA SER A 25 -2.15 -1.99 9.73
C SER A 25 -1.97 -0.52 10.12
N ALA A 26 -1.80 -0.24 11.42
CA ALA A 26 -1.57 1.11 11.94
C ALA A 26 -0.24 1.69 11.43
N SER A 27 0.85 0.91 11.43
CA SER A 27 2.16 1.36 10.93
C SER A 27 2.11 1.70 9.43
N LYS A 28 1.41 0.89 8.64
CA LYS A 28 1.24 1.14 7.21
C LYS A 28 0.33 2.35 6.94
N ARG A 29 -0.68 2.58 7.76
CA ARG A 29 -1.50 3.79 7.71
C ARG A 29 -0.69 5.05 8.04
N PHE A 30 0.18 4.97 9.03
CA PHE A 30 1.13 6.03 9.33
C PHE A 30 1.97 6.38 8.10
N GLN A 31 2.57 5.40 7.44
CA GLN A 31 3.37 5.62 6.22
C GLN A 31 2.55 6.29 5.12
N ASN A 32 1.31 5.83 4.87
CA ASN A 32 0.45 6.43 3.86
C ASN A 32 0.17 7.92 4.15
N THR A 33 -0.18 8.24 5.39
CA THR A 33 -0.49 9.62 5.79
C THR A 33 0.76 10.50 5.76
N TYR A 34 1.90 9.98 6.19
CA TYR A 34 3.15 10.72 6.21
C TYR A 34 3.62 11.09 4.79
N ILE A 35 3.58 10.13 3.85
CA ILE A 35 3.96 10.43 2.46
C ILE A 35 2.98 11.37 1.76
N ASP A 36 1.68 11.32 2.12
CA ASP A 36 0.70 12.29 1.63
C ASP A 36 1.04 13.71 2.09
N SER A 37 1.41 13.85 3.36
CA SER A 37 1.80 15.13 3.96
C SER A 37 3.09 15.68 3.34
N LEU A 38 4.10 14.83 3.14
CA LEU A 38 5.35 15.23 2.49
C LEU A 38 5.14 15.66 1.03
N ALA A 39 4.26 14.99 0.30
CA ALA A 39 3.93 15.36 -1.07
C ALA A 39 3.23 16.74 -1.13
N GLN A 40 2.36 17.02 -0.16
CA GLN A 40 1.71 18.34 -0.03
C GLN A 40 2.76 19.41 0.30
N LEU A 41 3.62 19.16 1.29
CA LEU A 41 4.68 20.10 1.69
C LEU A 41 5.62 20.42 0.54
N ALA A 42 6.07 19.41 -0.21
CA ALA A 42 6.92 19.58 -1.37
C ALA A 42 6.29 20.50 -2.43
N ARG A 43 4.98 20.36 -2.66
CA ARG A 43 4.25 21.25 -3.58
C ARG A 43 4.17 22.68 -3.06
N MET A 44 3.90 22.85 -1.78
CA MET A 44 3.82 24.18 -1.14
C MET A 44 5.16 24.92 -1.22
N GLN A 45 6.25 24.18 -1.13
CA GLN A 45 7.63 24.73 -1.23
C GLN A 45 8.15 24.84 -2.67
N GLY A 46 7.35 24.52 -3.68
CA GLY A 46 7.80 24.52 -5.07
C GLY A 46 8.88 23.48 -5.38
N SER A 47 9.03 22.46 -4.53
CA SER A 47 10.03 21.40 -4.70
C SER A 47 9.74 20.52 -5.91
N LYS A 48 10.77 20.15 -6.64
CA LYS A 48 10.68 19.21 -7.76
C LYS A 48 10.70 17.74 -7.36
N ILE A 49 10.73 17.46 -6.05
CA ILE A 49 10.65 16.08 -5.54
C ILE A 49 9.25 15.53 -5.77
N ARG A 50 9.20 14.30 -6.27
CA ARG A 50 7.95 13.54 -6.49
C ARG A 50 7.93 12.33 -5.56
N PHE A 51 6.77 12.08 -4.97
CA PHE A 51 6.55 10.97 -4.06
C PHE A 51 5.64 9.93 -4.71
N THR A 52 5.97 8.65 -4.52
CA THR A 52 5.14 7.53 -4.95
C THR A 52 4.88 6.61 -3.76
N ASP A 53 3.61 6.43 -3.42
CA ASP A 53 3.15 5.49 -2.39
C ASP A 53 2.77 4.17 -3.06
N ILE A 54 3.54 3.13 -2.79
CA ILE A 54 3.38 1.80 -3.37
C ILE A 54 2.71 0.91 -2.35
N ARG A 55 1.54 0.40 -2.69
CA ARG A 55 0.68 -0.40 -1.82
C ARG A 55 0.50 -1.81 -2.38
N PRO A 56 1.45 -2.72 -2.17
CA PRO A 56 1.28 -4.10 -2.57
C PRO A 56 0.28 -4.84 -1.67
N GLY A 57 -0.34 -5.88 -2.23
CA GLY A 57 -0.99 -6.93 -1.48
C GLY A 57 0.02 -7.95 -0.95
N PHE A 58 -0.37 -9.24 -0.89
CA PHE A 58 0.54 -10.29 -0.44
C PHE A 58 1.59 -10.61 -1.49
N VAL A 59 2.86 -10.55 -1.10
CA VAL A 59 4.01 -10.85 -1.95
C VAL A 59 4.76 -12.04 -1.38
N ALA A 60 5.12 -13.00 -2.24
CA ALA A 60 5.87 -14.19 -1.85
C ALA A 60 7.31 -13.81 -1.44
N THR A 61 7.48 -13.53 -0.15
CA THR A 61 8.77 -13.19 0.45
C THR A 61 9.02 -14.06 1.68
N ALA A 62 10.26 -14.08 2.15
CA ALA A 62 10.64 -14.78 3.38
C ALA A 62 9.90 -14.29 4.66
N LEU A 63 9.28 -13.11 4.59
CA LEU A 63 8.47 -12.57 5.68
C LEU A 63 7.13 -13.30 5.84
N LEU A 64 6.61 -13.90 4.78
CA LEU A 64 5.40 -14.71 4.83
C LEU A 64 5.78 -16.13 5.24
N ARG A 65 5.41 -16.49 6.46
CA ARG A 65 5.71 -17.82 7.04
C ARG A 65 4.92 -18.96 6.39
N ASN A 66 3.80 -18.66 5.72
CA ASN A 66 2.93 -19.64 5.07
C ASN A 66 2.66 -19.25 3.63
N ALA A 67 2.72 -20.24 2.73
CA ALA A 67 2.46 -20.05 1.30
C ALA A 67 0.97 -19.88 0.93
N ASP A 68 0.07 -20.05 1.88
CA ASP A 68 -1.39 -20.13 1.66
C ASP A 68 -2.12 -18.78 1.72
N TYR A 69 -1.45 -17.70 1.33
CA TYR A 69 -2.10 -16.40 1.22
C TYR A 69 -2.85 -16.28 -0.12
N PRO A 70 -4.08 -15.78 -0.10
CA PRO A 70 -4.83 -15.58 -1.34
C PRO A 70 -4.15 -14.52 -2.22
N MET A 71 -4.20 -14.74 -3.53
CA MET A 71 -3.66 -13.79 -4.53
C MET A 71 -2.17 -13.44 -4.33
N LEU A 72 -1.38 -14.40 -3.88
CA LEU A 72 0.06 -14.22 -3.67
C LEU A 72 0.75 -13.78 -4.97
N MET A 73 1.58 -12.74 -4.88
CA MET A 73 2.29 -12.19 -6.04
C MET A 73 3.77 -12.58 -6.02
N ARG A 74 4.35 -12.73 -7.20
CA ARG A 74 5.80 -12.94 -7.35
C ARG A 74 6.54 -11.63 -7.12
N PRO A 75 7.64 -11.63 -6.35
CA PRO A 75 8.42 -10.42 -6.06
C PRO A 75 8.90 -9.69 -7.33
N GLU A 76 9.30 -10.45 -8.35
CA GLU A 76 9.80 -9.89 -9.60
C GLU A 76 8.74 -9.06 -10.34
N LYS A 77 7.50 -9.55 -10.37
CA LYS A 77 6.38 -8.83 -10.98
C LYS A 77 6.03 -7.56 -10.21
N VAL A 78 6.10 -7.63 -8.88
CA VAL A 78 5.89 -6.46 -8.02
C VAL A 78 6.97 -5.42 -8.28
N ALA A 79 8.25 -5.83 -8.34
CA ALA A 79 9.37 -4.94 -8.61
C ALA A 79 9.26 -4.26 -9.99
N GLU A 80 8.90 -5.01 -11.03
CA GLU A 80 8.69 -4.46 -12.37
C GLU A 80 7.57 -3.40 -12.39
N THR A 81 6.44 -3.70 -11.74
CA THR A 81 5.30 -2.78 -11.67
C THR A 81 5.66 -1.52 -10.89
N LEU A 82 6.40 -1.66 -9.79
CA LEU A 82 6.94 -0.57 -8.99
C LEU A 82 7.83 0.34 -9.83
N PHE A 83 8.77 -0.24 -10.55
CA PHE A 83 9.70 0.51 -11.40
C PHE A 83 8.97 1.33 -12.46
N ARG A 84 8.02 0.71 -13.17
CA ARG A 84 7.17 1.41 -14.16
C ARG A 84 6.37 2.55 -13.53
N ALA A 85 5.84 2.35 -12.32
CA ALA A 85 5.10 3.39 -11.62
C ALA A 85 5.98 4.60 -11.29
N LEU A 86 7.23 4.34 -10.90
CA LEU A 86 8.22 5.39 -10.68
C LEU A 86 8.57 6.14 -11.95
N GLU A 87 8.80 5.44 -13.05
CA GLU A 87 9.09 6.06 -14.35
C GLU A 87 7.94 6.95 -14.82
N CYS A 88 6.69 6.49 -14.65
CA CYS A 88 5.51 7.24 -15.01
C CYS A 88 5.14 8.36 -14.00
N GLY A 89 5.88 8.46 -12.87
CA GLY A 89 5.62 9.48 -11.85
C GLY A 89 4.27 9.34 -11.15
N LYS A 90 3.74 8.11 -11.03
CA LYS A 90 2.47 7.87 -10.34
C LYS A 90 2.57 8.25 -8.87
N ARG A 91 1.57 8.98 -8.36
CA ARG A 91 1.53 9.40 -6.96
C ARG A 91 1.20 8.24 -6.01
N ARG A 92 0.36 7.32 -6.45
CA ARG A 92 -0.10 6.17 -5.66
C ARG A 92 -0.38 5.00 -6.58
N ILE A 93 0.01 3.80 -6.16
CA ILE A 93 -0.28 2.56 -6.89
C ILE A 93 -0.59 1.42 -5.92
N VAL A 94 -1.66 0.72 -6.19
CA VAL A 94 -1.97 -0.58 -5.55
C VAL A 94 -1.54 -1.69 -6.50
N ILE A 95 -0.72 -2.60 -6.05
CA ILE A 95 -0.25 -3.76 -6.81
C ILE A 95 -0.93 -5.02 -6.28
N ASP A 96 -1.65 -5.77 -7.09
CA ASP A 96 -2.00 -5.56 -8.50
C ASP A 96 -3.43 -5.03 -8.66
N HIS A 97 -3.99 -5.11 -9.88
CA HIS A 97 -5.35 -4.65 -10.16
C HIS A 97 -6.43 -5.38 -9.34
N ARG A 98 -6.22 -6.66 -8.97
CA ARG A 98 -7.13 -7.43 -8.11
C ARG A 98 -7.20 -6.82 -6.71
N TYR A 99 -6.06 -6.46 -6.15
CA TYR A 99 -6.01 -5.75 -4.87
C TYR A 99 -6.53 -4.33 -4.96
N ALA A 100 -6.36 -3.66 -6.10
CA ALA A 100 -6.94 -2.34 -6.31
C ALA A 100 -8.47 -2.40 -6.26
N LEU A 101 -9.07 -3.40 -6.89
CA LEU A 101 -10.51 -3.63 -6.81
C LEU A 101 -10.95 -3.98 -5.39
N LEU A 102 -10.25 -4.89 -4.72
CA LEU A 102 -10.51 -5.27 -3.33
C LEU A 102 -10.51 -4.06 -2.40
N VAL A 103 -9.50 -3.20 -2.50
CA VAL A 103 -9.38 -1.98 -1.68
C VAL A 103 -10.53 -1.02 -1.95
N ARG A 104 -10.93 -0.85 -3.20
CA ARG A 104 -12.09 -0.01 -3.53
C ARG A 104 -13.36 -0.53 -2.88
N LEU A 105 -13.58 -1.84 -2.93
CA LEU A 105 -14.79 -2.47 -2.37
C LEU A 105 -14.79 -2.40 -0.84
N TRP A 106 -13.70 -2.77 -0.18
CA TRP A 106 -13.69 -2.80 1.28
C TRP A 106 -13.74 -1.40 1.92
N ARG A 107 -13.28 -0.36 1.21
CA ARG A 107 -13.40 1.02 1.69
C ARG A 107 -14.83 1.54 1.68
N LEU A 108 -15.71 0.94 0.88
CA LEU A 108 -17.13 1.29 0.83
C LEU A 108 -17.92 0.67 1.99
N ILE A 109 -17.39 -0.34 2.66
CA ILE A 109 -18.07 -1.01 3.78
C ILE A 109 -18.14 -0.03 4.97
N PRO A 110 -19.33 0.24 5.55
CA PRO A 110 -19.44 1.07 6.74
C PRO A 110 -18.60 0.51 7.91
N GLN A 111 -18.07 1.38 8.75
CA GLN A 111 -17.16 0.98 9.84
C GLN A 111 -17.78 -0.05 10.78
N GLY A 112 -19.03 0.16 11.19
CA GLY A 112 -19.71 -0.78 12.07
C GLY A 112 -19.94 -2.17 11.47
N VAL A 113 -20.05 -2.29 10.14
CA VAL A 113 -20.10 -3.57 9.44
C VAL A 113 -18.72 -4.19 9.35
N TRP A 114 -17.70 -3.39 9.01
CA TRP A 114 -16.32 -3.83 8.94
C TRP A 114 -15.83 -4.49 10.23
N GLU A 115 -16.11 -3.87 11.38
CA GLU A 115 -15.71 -4.37 12.69
C GLU A 115 -16.35 -5.73 13.06
N ARG A 116 -17.48 -6.06 12.45
CA ARG A 116 -18.18 -7.34 12.66
C ARG A 116 -17.74 -8.45 11.70
N LEU A 117 -16.97 -8.12 10.67
CA LEU A 117 -16.53 -9.12 9.70
C LEU A 117 -15.47 -10.03 10.34
N PRO A 118 -15.64 -11.37 10.23
CA PRO A 118 -14.71 -12.34 10.77
C PRO A 118 -13.45 -12.47 9.89
N ILE A 119 -12.72 -11.39 9.70
CA ILE A 119 -11.46 -11.40 8.96
C ILE A 119 -10.42 -12.07 9.84
N ARG A 120 -10.14 -13.34 9.58
CA ARG A 120 -9.15 -14.12 10.31
C ARG A 120 -7.92 -14.33 9.44
N SER A 121 -6.72 -14.24 10.05
CA SER A 121 -5.55 -14.83 9.41
C SER A 121 -5.69 -16.34 9.54
N ARG A 122 -5.52 -17.06 8.45
CA ARG A 122 -5.26 -18.49 8.55
C ARG A 122 -3.88 -18.64 9.17
N ALA A 123 -3.89 -18.91 10.43
CA ALA A 123 -2.66 -19.27 11.15
C ALA A 123 -2.14 -20.62 10.64
#